data_e2328f4ade9438a6bd623a19725dfbb6
#
_entry.id   e2328f4ade9438a6bd623a19725dfbb6
#
_cell.length_a   1.000
_cell.length_b   1.000
_cell.length_c   1.000
_cell.angle_alpha   90.00
_cell.angle_beta   90.00
_cell.angle_gamma   90.00
#
_symmetry.space_group_name_H-M   'P 1'
#
loop_
_entity.id
_entity.type
_entity.pdbx_description
1 polymer ?
#
loop_
_entity_poly.entity_id
_entity_poly.type
_entity_poly.pdbx_seq_one_letter_code
_entity_poly.pdbx_strand_id
1 'polypeptide(L)'
;GAFALQSGFMNGDVLLNLDSEDEGEIFIGCAGGCRTNATFAYQPVAVPEGYFYFSVELNGLTGGHSGDDINKGFANANKVLNRFLLQAFNKYDLYLCEISGGNLHNAIPREARALCALPSKNKEDIRIDLNVFAAEVEAEYSVTEPNVHFVLQSADPVPVAIDKDTTLRLLRAVHAVANGVFMMSQDMPGLVETSSNLASIKMVENNQIVIGSSQRSSTLSSRKD
;
A
#
# COMPACT_ATOMS: atom_id res chain seq x y z
N GLY A 1 2.44 23.06 13.80
CA GLY A 1 1.39 22.13 14.22
C GLY A 1 1.63 21.61 15.64
N ALA A 2 0.78 20.70 16.11
CA ALA A 2 0.76 20.20 17.50
C ALA A 2 2.11 19.64 18.00
N PHE A 3 2.90 19.05 17.11
CA PHE A 3 4.25 18.54 17.45
C PHE A 3 5.28 19.62 17.80
N ALA A 4 5.00 20.88 17.53
CA ALA A 4 5.86 22.00 17.84
C ALA A 4 5.42 22.79 19.08
N LEU A 5 4.41 22.32 19.81
CA LEU A 5 3.95 22.94 21.03
C LEU A 5 5.01 22.80 22.12
N GLN A 6 5.35 23.92 22.75
CA GLN A 6 6.30 23.94 23.86
C GLN A 6 5.56 23.77 25.18
N SER A 7 6.29 23.30 26.21
CA SER A 7 5.78 23.23 27.58
C SER A 7 5.29 24.60 28.04
N GLY A 8 4.10 24.67 28.66
CA GLY A 8 3.48 25.90 29.13
C GLY A 8 2.64 26.67 28.11
N PHE A 9 2.53 26.16 26.87
CA PHE A 9 1.66 26.77 25.86
C PHE A 9 0.16 26.67 26.22
N MET A 10 -0.24 25.59 26.88
CA MET A 10 -1.59 25.37 27.38
C MET A 10 -1.54 25.30 28.90
N ASN A 11 -2.35 26.10 29.58
CA ASN A 11 -2.43 26.19 31.03
C ASN A 11 -3.86 25.90 31.58
N GLY A 12 -4.68 25.25 30.77
CA GLY A 12 -6.03 24.83 31.18
C GLY A 12 -6.02 23.49 31.91
N ASP A 13 -6.93 23.34 32.89
CA ASP A 13 -7.14 22.07 33.59
C ASP A 13 -7.92 21.05 32.74
N VAL A 14 -8.65 21.52 31.72
CA VAL A 14 -9.45 20.70 30.81
C VAL A 14 -9.16 21.08 29.36
N LEU A 15 -8.88 20.10 28.52
CA LEU A 15 -8.74 20.26 27.09
C LEU A 15 -9.94 19.63 26.37
N LEU A 16 -10.69 20.44 25.65
CA LEU A 16 -11.74 19.97 24.74
C LEU A 16 -11.20 19.99 23.31
N ASN A 17 -10.95 18.82 22.78
CA ASN A 17 -10.59 18.66 21.34
C ASN A 17 -11.89 18.50 20.54
N LEU A 18 -12.18 19.45 19.66
CA LEU A 18 -13.38 19.46 18.83
C LEU A 18 -13.15 18.84 17.43
N ASP A 19 -12.00 18.22 17.22
CA ASP A 19 -11.61 17.57 15.96
C ASP A 19 -12.10 16.11 15.91
N SER A 20 -13.40 15.92 16.22
CA SER A 20 -14.10 14.63 16.08
C SER A 20 -15.10 14.72 14.94
N GLU A 21 -15.21 13.66 14.15
CA GLU A 21 -16.12 13.58 13.00
C GLU A 21 -17.46 12.91 13.36
N ASP A 22 -17.55 12.25 14.52
CA ASP A 22 -18.75 11.52 14.94
C ASP A 22 -19.67 12.42 15.81
N GLU A 23 -20.87 12.69 15.28
CA GLU A 23 -21.84 13.53 15.95
C GLU A 23 -22.46 12.81 17.18
N GLY A 24 -22.45 13.49 18.32
CA GLY A 24 -23.03 12.95 19.54
C GLY A 24 -22.11 12.02 20.34
N GLU A 25 -20.86 11.83 19.93
CA GLU A 25 -19.89 11.00 20.65
C GLU A 25 -18.78 11.83 21.30
N ILE A 26 -18.31 11.39 22.46
CA ILE A 26 -17.16 11.97 23.15
C ILE A 26 -16.06 10.93 23.27
N PHE A 27 -14.92 11.20 22.61
CA PHE A 27 -13.73 10.35 22.66
C PHE A 27 -12.84 10.78 23.83
N ILE A 28 -12.61 9.87 24.77
CA ILE A 28 -11.78 10.10 25.97
C ILE A 28 -10.39 9.47 25.87
N GLY A 29 -10.07 8.87 24.73
CA GLY A 29 -8.77 8.25 24.47
C GLY A 29 -8.59 7.94 23.00
N CYS A 30 -7.37 7.59 22.63
CA CYS A 30 -7.04 7.10 21.28
C CYS A 30 -5.89 6.11 21.32
N ALA A 31 -5.81 5.25 20.31
CA ALA A 31 -4.67 4.37 20.11
C ALA A 31 -3.40 5.16 19.75
N GLY A 32 -2.27 4.70 20.22
CA GLY A 32 -0.98 5.23 19.79
C GLY A 32 -0.66 4.78 18.36
N GLY A 33 0.06 5.63 17.61
CA GLY A 33 0.51 5.31 16.25
C GLY A 33 2.03 5.32 16.11
N CYS A 34 2.52 4.51 15.16
CA CYS A 34 3.89 4.53 14.70
C CYS A 34 3.91 4.55 13.17
N ARG A 35 4.94 5.16 12.58
CA ARG A 35 5.16 5.12 11.13
C ARG A 35 6.50 4.47 10.86
N THR A 36 6.50 3.54 9.92
CA THR A 36 7.72 2.87 9.46
C THR A 36 7.92 3.20 7.99
N ASN A 37 9.12 3.68 7.66
CA ASN A 37 9.54 3.88 6.28
C ASN A 37 10.71 2.94 5.99
N ALA A 38 10.55 2.06 5.00
CA ALA A 38 11.62 1.23 4.47
C ALA A 38 12.08 1.80 3.13
N THR A 39 13.36 2.09 3.01
CA THR A 39 13.96 2.67 1.81
C THR A 39 14.79 1.63 1.07
N PHE A 40 14.51 1.46 -0.22
CA PHE A 40 15.25 0.61 -1.15
C PHE A 40 16.01 1.51 -2.12
N ALA A 41 17.33 1.52 -2.03
CA ALA A 41 18.17 2.08 -3.09
C ALA A 41 18.32 1.04 -4.20
N TYR A 42 18.19 1.46 -5.46
CA TYR A 42 18.31 0.59 -6.63
C TYR A 42 19.34 1.12 -7.62
N GLN A 43 19.88 0.22 -8.43
CA GLN A 43 20.70 0.58 -9.56
C GLN A 43 19.81 0.69 -10.81
N PRO A 44 19.82 1.82 -11.52
CA PRO A 44 19.13 1.91 -12.79
C PRO A 44 19.84 1.01 -13.83
N VAL A 45 19.05 0.16 -14.50
CA VAL A 45 19.54 -0.74 -15.54
C VAL A 45 18.78 -0.52 -16.84
N ALA A 46 19.46 -0.69 -17.98
CA ALA A 46 18.80 -0.64 -19.27
C ALA A 46 17.91 -1.89 -19.47
N VAL A 47 16.73 -1.69 -20.02
CA VAL A 47 15.89 -2.80 -20.49
C VAL A 47 16.42 -3.27 -21.85
N PRO A 48 16.58 -4.59 -22.09
CA PRO A 48 17.06 -5.11 -23.36
C PRO A 48 16.15 -4.73 -24.54
N GLU A 49 16.70 -4.71 -25.75
CA GLU A 49 15.90 -4.54 -26.97
C GLU A 49 14.89 -5.69 -27.15
N GLY A 50 13.78 -5.40 -27.83
CA GLY A 50 12.75 -6.40 -28.08
C GLY A 50 11.80 -6.64 -26.92
N TYR A 51 11.76 -5.73 -25.94
CA TYR A 51 10.83 -5.77 -24.84
C TYR A 51 9.57 -4.93 -25.12
N PHE A 52 8.45 -5.43 -24.65
CA PHE A 52 7.15 -4.75 -24.63
C PHE A 52 6.97 -4.03 -23.29
N TYR A 53 6.71 -2.73 -23.36
CA TYR A 53 6.42 -1.89 -22.19
C TYR A 53 4.92 -1.78 -21.97
N PHE A 54 4.51 -1.84 -20.72
CA PHE A 54 3.11 -1.72 -20.34
C PHE A 54 2.96 -1.14 -18.93
N SER A 55 1.91 -0.36 -18.75
CA SER A 55 1.43 -0.01 -17.41
C SER A 55 0.37 -0.99 -16.96
N VAL A 56 0.38 -1.29 -15.66
CA VAL A 56 -0.70 -1.98 -14.98
C VAL A 56 -1.20 -1.06 -13.86
N GLU A 57 -2.50 -0.84 -13.82
CA GLU A 57 -3.17 -0.01 -12.84
C GLU A 57 -4.28 -0.80 -12.17
N LEU A 58 -4.37 -0.68 -10.85
CA LEU A 58 -5.47 -1.17 -10.04
C LEU A 58 -6.23 0.04 -9.52
N ASN A 59 -7.52 0.10 -9.80
CA ASN A 59 -8.40 1.20 -9.45
C ASN A 59 -9.75 0.68 -8.89
N GLY A 60 -10.59 1.61 -8.42
CA GLY A 60 -11.96 1.33 -8.01
C GLY A 60 -12.11 0.72 -6.63
N LEU A 61 -11.03 0.62 -5.83
CA LEU A 61 -11.13 0.20 -4.44
C LEU A 61 -11.77 1.27 -3.56
N THR A 62 -12.45 0.84 -2.52
CA THR A 62 -13.17 1.70 -1.58
C THR A 62 -12.22 2.59 -0.79
N GLY A 63 -11.09 2.04 -0.34
CA GLY A 63 -10.17 2.74 0.54
C GLY A 63 -10.78 2.95 1.92
N GLY A 64 -10.36 4.00 2.63
CA GLY A 64 -10.88 4.34 3.95
C GLY A 64 -9.81 4.81 4.92
N HIS A 65 -10.23 5.17 6.13
CA HIS A 65 -9.31 5.56 7.19
C HIS A 65 -8.63 4.34 7.80
N SER A 66 -7.30 4.37 7.92
CA SER A 66 -6.52 3.21 8.39
C SER A 66 -6.71 2.85 9.87
N GLY A 67 -7.46 3.65 10.61
CA GLY A 67 -7.88 3.35 11.99
C GLY A 67 -9.30 2.78 12.03
N ASP A 68 -10.24 3.51 11.47
CA ASP A 68 -11.67 3.26 11.67
C ASP A 68 -12.26 2.27 10.66
N ASP A 69 -11.58 2.11 9.50
CA ASP A 69 -12.06 1.22 8.43
C ASP A 69 -11.19 -0.03 8.24
N ILE A 70 -10.08 -0.17 8.99
CA ILE A 70 -9.11 -1.25 8.79
C ILE A 70 -9.69 -2.66 9.02
N ASN A 71 -10.77 -2.77 9.82
CA ASN A 71 -11.48 -4.01 10.12
C ASN A 71 -12.65 -4.31 9.17
N LYS A 72 -12.93 -3.43 8.20
CA LYS A 72 -14.05 -3.58 7.27
C LYS A 72 -13.76 -4.52 6.09
N GLY A 73 -12.54 -5.07 6.01
CA GLY A 73 -12.17 -6.01 4.95
C GLY A 73 -11.87 -5.34 3.61
N PHE A 74 -11.64 -4.04 3.58
CA PHE A 74 -11.26 -3.32 2.37
C PHE A 74 -9.88 -3.74 1.88
N ALA A 75 -9.76 -3.88 0.56
CA ALA A 75 -8.51 -4.27 -0.08
C ALA A 75 -7.48 -3.14 -0.04
N ASN A 76 -6.21 -3.50 0.12
CA ASN A 76 -5.10 -2.58 0.00
C ASN A 76 -4.50 -2.68 -1.40
N ALA A 77 -4.61 -1.62 -2.20
CA ALA A 77 -4.18 -1.62 -3.60
C ALA A 77 -2.70 -2.00 -3.77
N ASN A 78 -1.83 -1.56 -2.88
CA ASN A 78 -0.40 -1.90 -2.91
C ASN A 78 -0.18 -3.41 -2.74
N LYS A 79 -0.91 -4.05 -1.84
CA LYS A 79 -0.83 -5.50 -1.60
C LYS A 79 -1.38 -6.28 -2.78
N VAL A 80 -2.52 -5.88 -3.32
CA VAL A 80 -3.17 -6.58 -4.43
C VAL A 80 -2.37 -6.46 -5.71
N LEU A 81 -1.93 -5.26 -6.10
CA LEU A 81 -1.07 -5.09 -7.28
C LEU A 81 0.25 -5.87 -7.14
N ASN A 82 0.86 -5.85 -5.96
CA ASN A 82 2.09 -6.57 -5.70
C ASN A 82 1.95 -8.09 -5.85
N ARG A 83 0.78 -8.67 -5.56
CA ARG A 83 0.51 -10.11 -5.79
C ARG A 83 0.71 -10.45 -7.27
N PHE A 84 0.11 -9.65 -8.15
CA PHE A 84 0.27 -9.80 -9.60
C PHE A 84 1.73 -9.61 -10.05
N LEU A 85 2.37 -8.52 -9.61
CA LEU A 85 3.75 -8.21 -9.99
C LEU A 85 4.73 -9.30 -9.56
N LEU A 86 4.58 -9.87 -8.36
CA LEU A 86 5.44 -10.95 -7.88
C LEU A 86 5.23 -12.25 -8.68
N GLN A 87 3.99 -12.58 -9.05
CA GLN A 87 3.69 -13.72 -9.93
C GLN A 87 4.30 -13.51 -11.31
N ALA A 88 4.11 -12.34 -11.90
CA ALA A 88 4.66 -11.99 -13.21
C ALA A 88 6.21 -11.99 -13.21
N PHE A 89 6.83 -11.45 -12.16
CA PHE A 89 8.29 -11.45 -12.00
C PHE A 89 8.86 -12.87 -11.90
N ASN A 90 8.17 -13.78 -11.21
CA ASN A 90 8.60 -15.18 -11.11
C ASN A 90 8.39 -16.00 -12.40
N LYS A 91 7.42 -15.60 -13.23
CA LYS A 91 7.06 -16.33 -14.46
C LYS A 91 7.78 -15.82 -15.70
N TYR A 92 8.05 -14.52 -15.75
CA TYR A 92 8.60 -13.84 -16.91
C TYR A 92 9.92 -13.16 -16.60
N ASP A 93 10.70 -12.85 -17.65
CA ASP A 93 11.85 -11.96 -17.55
C ASP A 93 11.39 -10.49 -17.47
N LEU A 94 10.66 -10.17 -16.38
CA LEU A 94 10.03 -8.88 -16.16
C LEU A 94 11.01 -7.87 -15.57
N TYR A 95 11.03 -6.65 -16.10
CA TYR A 95 11.66 -5.47 -15.53
C TYR A 95 10.60 -4.55 -14.94
N LEU A 96 10.78 -4.15 -13.71
CA LEU A 96 9.97 -3.12 -13.06
C LEU A 96 10.62 -1.76 -13.30
N CYS A 97 9.93 -0.86 -14.02
CA CYS A 97 10.43 0.48 -14.32
C CYS A 97 9.95 1.50 -13.30
N GLU A 98 8.65 1.46 -12.97
CA GLU A 98 8.04 2.35 -11.99
C GLU A 98 7.04 1.59 -11.14
N ILE A 99 6.86 2.07 -9.90
CA ILE A 99 5.81 1.60 -8.98
C ILE A 99 5.37 2.73 -8.08
N SER A 100 4.06 2.85 -7.89
CA SER A 100 3.49 3.80 -6.95
C SER A 100 2.12 3.35 -6.47
N GLY A 101 1.75 3.74 -5.26
CA GLY A 101 0.39 3.54 -4.74
C GLY A 101 0.23 4.13 -3.35
N GLY A 102 -0.95 4.68 -3.10
CA GLY A 102 -1.29 5.36 -1.86
C GLY A 102 -0.58 6.70 -1.67
N ASN A 103 -1.27 7.65 -1.09
CA ASN A 103 -0.76 9.02 -0.89
C ASN A 103 -0.72 9.44 0.58
N LEU A 104 -1.68 9.00 1.38
CA LEU A 104 -1.89 9.41 2.76
C LEU A 104 -1.48 8.28 3.70
N HIS A 105 -0.75 8.63 4.75
CA HIS A 105 -0.28 7.66 5.76
C HIS A 105 -1.41 7.06 6.61
N ASN A 106 -2.54 7.76 6.71
CA ASN A 106 -3.71 7.35 7.48
C ASN A 106 -4.88 6.83 6.61
N ALA A 107 -4.62 6.53 5.34
CA ALA A 107 -5.62 5.98 4.45
C ALA A 107 -5.23 4.59 3.93
N ILE A 108 -6.21 3.72 3.73
CA ILE A 108 -6.05 2.46 3.01
C ILE A 108 -5.91 2.80 1.52
N PRO A 109 -4.82 2.40 0.85
CA PRO A 109 -4.63 2.71 -0.58
C PRO A 109 -5.72 2.11 -1.45
N ARG A 110 -6.41 2.95 -2.23
CA ARG A 110 -7.48 2.55 -3.14
C ARG A 110 -7.06 2.42 -4.60
N GLU A 111 -5.82 2.79 -4.90
CA GLU A 111 -5.23 2.72 -6.24
C GLU A 111 -3.73 2.43 -6.15
N ALA A 112 -3.21 1.71 -7.13
CA ALA A 112 -1.78 1.47 -7.30
C ALA A 112 -1.46 1.25 -8.77
N ARG A 113 -0.23 1.60 -9.17
CA ARG A 113 0.24 1.54 -10.55
C ARG A 113 1.67 1.02 -10.62
N ALA A 114 1.97 0.29 -11.68
CA ALA A 114 3.33 -0.07 -12.05
C ALA A 114 3.55 0.10 -13.56
N LEU A 115 4.77 0.47 -13.95
CA LEU A 115 5.27 0.43 -15.32
C LEU A 115 6.28 -0.70 -15.41
N CYS A 116 6.08 -1.60 -16.35
CA CYS A 116 6.87 -2.82 -16.51
C CYS A 116 7.31 -3.00 -17.96
N ALA A 117 8.34 -3.83 -18.14
CA ALA A 117 8.74 -4.34 -19.45
C ALA A 117 9.01 -5.84 -19.37
N LEU A 118 8.66 -6.59 -20.43
CA LEU A 118 8.95 -8.01 -20.59
C LEU A 118 9.21 -8.34 -22.06
N PRO A 119 9.81 -9.49 -22.39
CA PRO A 119 10.05 -9.89 -23.78
C PRO A 119 8.77 -9.82 -24.61
N SER A 120 8.82 -9.17 -25.78
CA SER A 120 7.64 -8.94 -26.63
C SER A 120 6.87 -10.20 -27.01
N LYS A 121 7.53 -11.36 -27.02
CA LYS A 121 6.89 -12.67 -27.26
C LYS A 121 5.86 -13.04 -26.18
N ASN A 122 5.97 -12.46 -24.95
CA ASN A 122 5.08 -12.73 -23.83
C ASN A 122 3.99 -11.66 -23.67
N LYS A 123 3.83 -10.76 -24.64
CA LYS A 123 2.85 -9.66 -24.57
C LYS A 123 1.41 -10.13 -24.38
N GLU A 124 1.01 -11.17 -25.09
CA GLU A 124 -0.36 -11.69 -24.94
C GLU A 124 -0.50 -12.56 -23.69
N ASP A 125 0.55 -13.29 -23.31
CA ASP A 125 0.53 -14.12 -22.10
C ASP A 125 0.30 -13.28 -20.85
N ILE A 126 0.97 -12.12 -20.70
CA ILE A 126 0.81 -11.25 -19.52
C ILE A 126 -0.60 -10.64 -19.47
N ARG A 127 -1.24 -10.39 -20.61
CA ARG A 127 -2.63 -9.90 -20.67
C ARG A 127 -3.61 -10.96 -20.21
N ILE A 128 -3.40 -12.22 -20.66
CA ILE A 128 -4.21 -13.36 -20.23
C ILE A 128 -4.04 -13.56 -18.71
N ASP A 129 -2.82 -13.56 -18.21
CA ASP A 129 -2.53 -13.75 -16.79
C ASP A 129 -3.19 -12.63 -15.93
N LEU A 130 -3.15 -11.37 -16.40
CA LEU A 130 -3.82 -10.28 -15.70
C LEU A 130 -5.34 -10.46 -15.68
N ASN A 131 -5.96 -10.88 -16.80
CA ASN A 131 -7.40 -11.11 -16.84
C ASN A 131 -7.83 -12.23 -15.89
N VAL A 132 -7.05 -13.32 -15.80
CA VAL A 132 -7.29 -14.41 -14.84
C VAL A 132 -7.17 -13.89 -13.42
N PHE A 133 -6.07 -13.20 -13.12
CA PHE A 133 -5.83 -12.62 -11.80
C PHE A 133 -6.91 -11.59 -11.40
N ALA A 134 -7.35 -10.74 -12.33
CA ALA A 134 -8.42 -9.77 -12.10
C ALA A 134 -9.73 -10.47 -11.70
N ALA A 135 -10.13 -11.52 -12.43
CA ALA A 135 -11.32 -12.29 -12.10
C ALA A 135 -11.23 -12.97 -10.72
N GLU A 136 -10.04 -13.46 -10.31
CA GLU A 136 -9.82 -13.99 -8.97
C GLU A 136 -9.99 -12.91 -7.90
N VAL A 137 -9.42 -11.71 -8.12
CA VAL A 137 -9.52 -10.58 -7.17
C VAL A 137 -10.96 -10.06 -7.09
N GLU A 138 -11.66 -9.93 -8.22
CA GLU A 138 -13.08 -9.54 -8.26
C GLU A 138 -13.95 -10.52 -7.47
N ALA A 139 -13.69 -11.82 -7.57
CA ALA A 139 -14.40 -12.84 -6.80
C ALA A 139 -14.05 -12.77 -5.30
N GLU A 140 -12.74 -12.61 -4.96
CA GLU A 140 -12.23 -12.52 -3.59
C GLU A 140 -12.85 -11.34 -2.82
N TYR A 141 -12.98 -10.19 -3.49
CA TYR A 141 -13.43 -8.92 -2.89
C TYR A 141 -14.84 -8.49 -3.33
N SER A 142 -15.64 -9.39 -3.88
CA SER A 142 -16.95 -9.07 -4.49
C SER A 142 -17.91 -8.30 -3.57
N VAL A 143 -17.80 -8.46 -2.25
CA VAL A 143 -18.65 -7.80 -1.26
C VAL A 143 -18.11 -6.43 -0.85
N THR A 144 -16.79 -6.31 -0.64
CA THR A 144 -16.17 -5.10 -0.10
C THR A 144 -15.67 -4.14 -1.17
N GLU A 145 -15.37 -4.66 -2.37
CA GLU A 145 -14.80 -3.88 -3.48
C GLU A 145 -15.54 -4.13 -4.81
N PRO A 146 -16.82 -3.79 -4.90
CA PRO A 146 -17.64 -4.11 -6.09
C PRO A 146 -17.19 -3.39 -7.37
N ASN A 147 -16.35 -2.37 -7.26
CA ASN A 147 -15.85 -1.57 -8.39
C ASN A 147 -14.38 -1.84 -8.73
N VAL A 148 -13.75 -2.84 -8.10
CA VAL A 148 -12.34 -3.16 -8.35
C VAL A 148 -12.14 -3.51 -9.82
N HIS A 149 -11.13 -2.93 -10.44
CA HIS A 149 -10.77 -3.24 -11.81
C HIS A 149 -9.30 -3.00 -12.09
N PHE A 150 -8.76 -3.80 -13.01
CA PHE A 150 -7.40 -3.66 -13.51
C PHE A 150 -7.40 -3.12 -14.92
N VAL A 151 -6.42 -2.28 -15.22
CA VAL A 151 -6.17 -1.76 -16.56
C VAL A 151 -4.73 -2.06 -16.96
N LEU A 152 -4.53 -2.75 -18.09
CA LEU A 152 -3.23 -2.92 -18.71
C LEU A 152 -3.20 -2.19 -20.05
N GLN A 153 -2.28 -1.24 -20.17
CA GLN A 153 -2.08 -0.46 -21.38
C GLN A 153 -0.65 -0.59 -21.88
N SER A 154 -0.48 -0.58 -23.21
CA SER A 154 0.85 -0.43 -23.80
C SER A 154 1.42 0.93 -23.42
N ALA A 155 2.71 0.97 -23.12
CA ALA A 155 3.41 2.18 -22.72
C ALA A 155 4.62 2.42 -23.65
N ASP A 156 5.07 3.66 -23.68
CA ASP A 156 6.31 4.02 -24.37
C ASP A 156 7.53 3.51 -23.59
N PRO A 157 8.60 3.16 -24.27
CA PRO A 157 9.84 2.77 -23.63
C PRO A 157 10.38 3.87 -22.72
N VAL A 158 10.85 3.47 -21.53
CA VAL A 158 11.59 4.34 -20.63
C VAL A 158 13.06 3.95 -20.60
N PRO A 159 13.98 4.92 -20.30
CA PRO A 159 15.41 4.68 -20.46
C PRO A 159 15.99 3.65 -19.49
N VAL A 160 15.36 3.49 -18.32
CA VAL A 160 15.89 2.63 -17.25
C VAL A 160 14.78 1.91 -16.49
N ALA A 161 15.14 0.78 -15.90
CA ALA A 161 14.35 0.01 -14.96
C ALA A 161 15.12 -0.15 -13.64
N ILE A 162 14.44 -0.63 -12.63
CA ILE A 162 15.02 -1.06 -11.35
C ILE A 162 15.76 -2.38 -11.58
N ASP A 163 16.96 -2.53 -11.02
CA ASP A 163 17.69 -3.79 -11.11
C ASP A 163 16.88 -4.97 -10.55
N LYS A 164 17.14 -6.17 -11.09
CA LYS A 164 16.35 -7.39 -10.76
C LYS A 164 16.42 -7.78 -9.30
N ASP A 165 17.58 -7.64 -8.66
CA ASP A 165 17.77 -8.01 -7.25
C ASP A 165 16.95 -7.08 -6.35
N THR A 166 17.05 -5.77 -6.57
CA THR A 166 16.24 -4.80 -5.83
C THR A 166 14.75 -4.97 -6.12
N THR A 167 14.36 -5.23 -7.38
CA THR A 167 12.96 -5.54 -7.73
C THR A 167 12.44 -6.73 -6.92
N LEU A 168 13.17 -7.84 -6.89
CA LEU A 168 12.75 -9.04 -6.15
C LEU A 168 12.64 -8.78 -4.64
N ARG A 169 13.64 -8.09 -4.05
CA ARG A 169 13.63 -7.72 -2.63
C ARG A 169 12.44 -6.81 -2.30
N LEU A 170 12.16 -5.82 -3.15
CA LEU A 170 11.02 -4.90 -3.01
C LEU A 170 9.70 -5.67 -3.03
N LEU A 171 9.46 -6.48 -4.08
CA LEU A 171 8.21 -7.23 -4.23
C LEU A 171 7.99 -8.22 -3.07
N ARG A 172 9.05 -8.90 -2.62
CA ARG A 172 8.99 -9.78 -1.44
C ARG A 172 8.73 -9.02 -0.14
N ALA A 173 9.34 -7.86 0.05
CA ALA A 173 9.10 -7.02 1.21
C ALA A 173 7.65 -6.52 1.26
N VAL A 174 7.11 -6.02 0.13
CA VAL A 174 5.70 -5.61 0.02
C VAL A 174 4.76 -6.80 0.24
N HIS A 175 5.13 -8.00 -0.21
CA HIS A 175 4.36 -9.21 0.04
C HIS A 175 4.33 -9.57 1.54
N ALA A 176 5.49 -9.51 2.20
CA ALA A 176 5.66 -9.93 3.60
C ALA A 176 5.20 -8.88 4.62
N VAL A 177 5.26 -7.58 4.27
CA VAL A 177 4.89 -6.52 5.22
C VAL A 177 3.47 -6.70 5.74
N ALA A 178 3.34 -6.53 7.03
CA ALA A 178 2.09 -6.67 7.76
C ALA A 178 1.04 -5.64 7.29
N ASN A 179 -0.21 -6.09 7.08
CA ASN A 179 -1.33 -5.22 6.70
C ASN A 179 -2.65 -5.80 7.22
N GLY A 180 -3.50 -4.96 7.79
CA GLY A 180 -4.80 -5.35 8.34
C GLY A 180 -4.82 -5.38 9.87
N VAL A 181 -5.84 -6.02 10.43
CA VAL A 181 -6.03 -6.18 11.87
C VAL A 181 -5.20 -7.38 12.36
N PHE A 182 -4.44 -7.15 13.42
CA PHE A 182 -3.70 -8.20 14.13
C PHE A 182 -4.39 -8.64 15.39
N MET A 183 -5.03 -7.70 16.11
CA MET A 183 -5.73 -8.00 17.34
C MET A 183 -6.93 -7.08 17.53
N MET A 184 -8.05 -7.68 17.92
CA MET A 184 -9.22 -6.96 18.42
C MET A 184 -9.08 -6.79 19.95
N SER A 185 -9.62 -5.68 20.46
CA SER A 185 -9.63 -5.45 21.91
C SER A 185 -10.37 -6.55 22.65
N GLN A 186 -9.76 -7.06 23.73
CA GLN A 186 -10.39 -8.05 24.59
C GLN A 186 -11.40 -7.42 25.57
N ASP A 187 -11.21 -6.14 25.87
CA ASP A 187 -12.03 -5.41 26.85
C ASP A 187 -13.18 -4.64 26.21
N MET A 188 -13.01 -4.22 24.95
CA MET A 188 -13.99 -3.41 24.21
C MET A 188 -14.40 -4.11 22.90
N PRO A 189 -15.57 -4.77 22.86
CA PRO A 189 -16.06 -5.42 21.67
C PRO A 189 -16.17 -4.47 20.46
N GLY A 190 -15.66 -4.90 19.30
CA GLY A 190 -15.70 -4.10 18.08
C GLY A 190 -14.50 -3.16 17.87
N LEU A 191 -13.74 -2.86 18.92
CA LEU A 191 -12.55 -2.02 18.82
C LEU A 191 -11.33 -2.81 18.30
N VAL A 192 -10.62 -2.25 17.34
CA VAL A 192 -9.32 -2.76 16.89
C VAL A 192 -8.24 -2.36 17.90
N GLU A 193 -7.59 -3.34 18.52
CA GLU A 193 -6.46 -3.08 19.43
C GLU A 193 -5.19 -2.78 18.64
N THR A 194 -4.83 -3.67 17.69
CA THR A 194 -3.58 -3.57 16.95
C THR A 194 -3.81 -3.80 15.46
N SER A 195 -3.30 -2.90 14.64
CA SER A 195 -3.38 -2.96 13.19
C SER A 195 -2.16 -2.36 12.50
N SER A 196 -1.94 -2.74 11.24
CA SER A 196 -0.96 -2.13 10.36
C SER A 196 -1.60 -1.84 9.01
N ASN A 197 -1.22 -0.74 8.38
CA ASN A 197 -1.63 -0.36 7.04
C ASN A 197 -0.39 -0.06 6.19
N LEU A 198 -0.23 -0.79 5.08
CA LEU A 198 0.74 -0.45 4.04
C LEU A 198 0.23 0.76 3.27
N ALA A 199 0.59 1.96 3.74
CA ALA A 199 -0.01 3.21 3.33
C ALA A 199 0.48 3.72 1.97
N SER A 200 1.75 3.49 1.63
CA SER A 200 2.29 4.04 0.38
C SER A 200 3.50 3.29 -0.14
N ILE A 201 3.65 3.31 -1.46
CA ILE A 201 4.89 2.97 -2.17
C ILE A 201 5.17 4.18 -3.08
N LYS A 202 6.36 4.76 -2.98
CA LYS A 202 6.75 5.96 -3.74
C LYS A 202 8.17 5.84 -4.25
N MET A 203 8.36 6.12 -5.53
CA MET A 203 9.69 6.41 -6.06
C MET A 203 10.05 7.85 -5.71
N VAL A 204 11.25 8.05 -5.22
CA VAL A 204 11.77 9.36 -4.82
C VAL A 204 13.12 9.59 -5.50
N GLU A 205 13.68 10.81 -5.34
CA GLU A 205 14.98 11.16 -5.92
C GLU A 205 16.09 10.19 -5.50
N ASN A 206 17.21 10.23 -6.21
CA ASN A 206 18.42 9.44 -5.95
C ASN A 206 18.22 7.91 -6.09
N ASN A 207 17.35 7.48 -7.02
CA ASN A 207 17.08 6.06 -7.29
C ASN A 207 16.65 5.30 -6.02
N GLN A 208 15.69 5.85 -5.30
CA GLN A 208 15.16 5.25 -4.10
C GLN A 208 13.66 4.98 -4.21
N ILE A 209 13.21 3.93 -3.55
CA ILE A 209 11.81 3.58 -3.38
C ILE A 209 11.54 3.53 -1.89
N VAL A 210 10.53 4.26 -1.44
CA VAL A 210 10.12 4.29 -0.04
C VAL A 210 8.78 3.59 0.12
N ILE A 211 8.75 2.59 0.98
CA ILE A 211 7.54 1.92 1.47
C ILE A 211 7.19 2.55 2.80
N GLY A 212 6.00 3.14 2.89
CA GLY A 212 5.47 3.71 4.12
C GLY A 212 4.38 2.84 4.70
N SER A 213 4.49 2.46 5.97
CA SER A 213 3.43 1.80 6.71
C SER A 213 3.08 2.55 8.00
N SER A 214 1.85 2.39 8.46
CA SER A 214 1.31 3.03 9.66
C SER A 214 0.76 1.95 10.57
N GLN A 215 1.34 1.80 11.74
CA GLN A 215 0.90 0.89 12.80
C GLN A 215 0.11 1.64 13.84
N ARG A 216 -0.93 1.01 14.37
CA ARG A 216 -1.73 1.51 15.48
C ARG A 216 -1.90 0.43 16.53
N SER A 217 -1.80 0.80 17.80
CA SER A 217 -2.13 -0.08 18.92
C SER A 217 -2.47 0.71 20.17
N SER A 218 -3.42 0.23 20.95
CA SER A 218 -3.68 0.70 22.31
C SER A 218 -2.64 0.16 23.30
N THR A 219 -1.87 -0.89 22.92
CA THR A 219 -0.82 -1.51 23.73
C THR A 219 0.57 -1.11 23.23
N LEU A 220 1.40 -0.57 24.11
CA LEU A 220 2.72 -0.04 23.75
C LEU A 220 3.68 -1.11 23.21
N SER A 221 3.65 -2.32 23.75
CA SER A 221 4.46 -3.44 23.27
C SER A 221 4.09 -3.85 21.86
N SER A 222 2.80 -4.09 21.61
CA SER A 222 2.28 -4.50 20.30
C SER A 222 2.46 -3.44 19.21
N ARG A 223 2.68 -2.18 19.59
CA ARG A 223 2.96 -1.11 18.61
C ARG A 223 4.41 -1.14 18.09
N LYS A 224 5.32 -1.79 18.81
CA LYS A 224 6.75 -1.81 18.48
C LYS A 224 7.18 -3.06 17.72
N ASP A 225 6.36 -4.09 17.73
CA ASP A 225 6.56 -5.35 17.03
C ASP A 225 6.04 -5.26 15.58
#